data_9f247471e902ab229bb8719d497934e3
#
_entry.id   9f247471e902ab229bb8719d497934e3
#
_cell.length_a   1.000
_cell.length_b   1.000
_cell.length_c   1.000
_cell.angle_alpha   90.00
_cell.angle_beta   90.00
_cell.angle_gamma   90.00
#
_symmetry.space_group_name_H-M   'P 1'
#
loop_
_entity.id
_entity.type
_entity.pdbx_description
1 polymer ?
#
loop_
_entity_poly.entity_id
_entity_poly.type
_entity_poly.pdbx_seq_one_letter_code
_entity_poly.pdbx_strand_id
1 'polypeptide(L)'
;SLKNTGRSAEIGVAEVHQALTANRIRDKVVLRASGAHQTGLDVVKSAILGADSFEFGTTALMMIGCVMAKNCNVACPAGLTTNPEIFTGDGRNLAQYYLNVAHEVRNILSWLGFETLKSIRGKISLLNLIKHENIVGKLDMGKLLNEEFSESIKKPIYVKASFRIDDIILKDVKKYIMSYDNDHIIFQGNDFSLTNNDKSVGGQISCDLERLLNYKLNPKNKRVLIDDRGRKFLSQDSIIIRTKDSAGQSYGAFCTDGLRFEHSGICNDGVAKSMCGGKIIISNPSKIKFSSGNNVLVGNFALFGATGGQLFINGEAGDRFGIRNTGALAVVEGVGEYCCEYMINGTIVNLGECGIGFGNGMSGGISYQYDPNGHFKDSYSKDSVKLIYYSDEKFTQSQLEILKTIIEKHYFYT
;
A
#
# COMPACT_ATOMS: atom_id res chain seq x y z
N SER A 1 0.93 -14.04 2.39
CA SER A 1 -0.46 -14.45 2.15
C SER A 1 -0.84 -15.59 3.09
N LEU A 2 -1.98 -15.48 3.73
CA LEU A 2 -2.52 -16.52 4.59
C LEU A 2 -2.74 -17.79 3.76
N LYS A 3 -2.13 -18.89 4.15
CA LYS A 3 -2.35 -20.19 3.54
C LYS A 3 -3.76 -20.67 3.88
N ASN A 4 -4.42 -21.34 2.92
CA ASN A 4 -5.75 -21.95 3.10
C ASN A 4 -6.90 -20.96 3.36
N THR A 5 -6.79 -19.71 2.92
CA THR A 5 -7.89 -18.75 2.93
C THR A 5 -8.38 -18.47 1.51
N GLY A 6 -9.66 -18.15 1.37
CA GLY A 6 -10.29 -17.90 0.09
C GLY A 6 -10.66 -19.16 -0.69
N ARG A 7 -11.04 -18.95 -1.95
CA ARG A 7 -11.42 -20.01 -2.91
C ARG A 7 -10.33 -20.18 -3.97
N SER A 8 -10.41 -21.24 -4.77
CA SER A 8 -9.53 -21.36 -5.94
C SER A 8 -9.77 -20.20 -6.91
N ALA A 9 -8.72 -19.79 -7.62
CA ALA A 9 -8.80 -18.68 -8.57
C ALA A 9 -9.85 -18.92 -9.66
N GLU A 10 -9.97 -20.15 -10.12
CA GLU A 10 -10.94 -20.56 -11.15
C GLU A 10 -12.38 -20.35 -10.68
N ILE A 11 -12.72 -20.82 -9.47
CA ILE A 11 -14.05 -20.61 -8.87
C ILE A 11 -14.29 -19.10 -8.69
N GLY A 12 -13.33 -18.36 -8.14
CA GLY A 12 -13.45 -16.93 -7.91
C GLY A 12 -13.67 -16.12 -9.19
N VAL A 13 -12.97 -16.45 -10.28
CA VAL A 13 -13.16 -15.81 -11.59
C VAL A 13 -14.58 -16.06 -12.12
N ALA A 14 -15.07 -17.31 -12.03
CA ALA A 14 -16.41 -17.65 -12.50
C ALA A 14 -17.51 -16.93 -11.68
N GLU A 15 -17.39 -16.92 -10.34
CA GLU A 15 -18.34 -16.22 -9.47
C GLU A 15 -18.38 -14.71 -9.77
N VAL A 16 -17.23 -14.07 -9.92
CA VAL A 16 -17.15 -12.63 -10.22
C VAL A 16 -17.69 -12.33 -11.62
N HIS A 17 -17.35 -13.16 -12.61
CA HIS A 17 -17.88 -13.01 -13.97
C HIS A 17 -19.42 -13.08 -13.97
N GLN A 18 -20.00 -14.07 -13.34
CA GLN A 18 -21.46 -14.22 -13.25
C GLN A 18 -22.12 -13.06 -12.50
N ALA A 19 -21.56 -12.65 -11.36
CA ALA A 19 -22.09 -11.53 -10.59
C ALA A 19 -22.08 -10.22 -11.39
N LEU A 20 -21.01 -9.94 -12.11
CA LEU A 20 -20.90 -8.78 -12.98
C LEU A 20 -21.88 -8.84 -14.16
N THR A 21 -22.07 -10.03 -14.73
CA THR A 21 -22.99 -10.27 -15.84
C THR A 21 -24.44 -10.08 -15.39
N ALA A 22 -24.85 -10.69 -14.29
CA ALA A 22 -26.18 -10.55 -13.71
C ALA A 22 -26.53 -9.09 -13.37
N ASN A 23 -25.54 -8.29 -12.97
CA ASN A 23 -25.69 -6.86 -12.70
C ASN A 23 -25.53 -5.98 -13.96
N ARG A 24 -25.35 -6.55 -15.14
CA ARG A 24 -25.15 -5.84 -16.42
C ARG A 24 -23.99 -4.84 -16.42
N ILE A 25 -22.93 -5.17 -15.70
CA ILE A 25 -21.71 -4.34 -15.59
C ILE A 25 -20.45 -5.05 -16.07
N ARG A 26 -20.59 -6.32 -16.54
CA ARG A 26 -19.44 -7.13 -16.94
C ARG A 26 -18.57 -6.49 -18.02
N ASP A 27 -19.16 -5.88 -19.03
CA ASP A 27 -18.42 -5.24 -20.12
C ASP A 27 -17.86 -3.85 -19.79
N LYS A 28 -18.16 -3.35 -18.58
CA LYS A 28 -17.62 -2.06 -18.09
C LYS A 28 -16.28 -2.19 -17.39
N VAL A 29 -15.88 -3.41 -17.08
CA VAL A 29 -14.68 -3.72 -16.31
C VAL A 29 -13.80 -4.76 -17.02
N VAL A 30 -12.50 -4.70 -16.78
CA VAL A 30 -11.56 -5.74 -17.17
C VAL A 30 -11.38 -6.68 -15.98
N LEU A 31 -11.76 -7.94 -16.13
CA LEU A 31 -11.55 -8.97 -15.12
C LEU A 31 -10.20 -9.62 -15.34
N ARG A 32 -9.27 -9.39 -14.41
CA ARG A 32 -7.94 -10.00 -14.43
C ARG A 32 -7.91 -11.22 -13.52
N ALA A 33 -7.53 -12.37 -14.07
CA ALA A 33 -7.26 -13.57 -13.30
C ALA A 33 -5.81 -13.61 -12.84
N SER A 34 -5.60 -13.75 -11.54
CA SER A 34 -4.30 -13.99 -10.90
C SER A 34 -4.37 -15.29 -10.11
N GLY A 35 -3.42 -16.17 -10.32
CA GLY A 35 -3.32 -17.42 -9.57
C GLY A 35 -2.76 -18.57 -10.40
N ALA A 36 -1.48 -18.84 -10.20
CA ALA A 36 -0.78 -20.05 -10.66
C ALA A 36 -0.85 -20.34 -12.18
N HIS A 37 -1.06 -19.34 -13.03
CA HIS A 37 -0.98 -19.53 -14.48
C HIS A 37 0.43 -19.98 -14.88
N GLN A 38 0.53 -21.08 -15.63
CA GLN A 38 1.79 -21.66 -16.07
C GLN A 38 1.79 -22.00 -17.57
N THR A 39 0.63 -22.26 -18.16
CA THR A 39 0.50 -22.74 -19.53
C THR A 39 -0.55 -21.95 -20.30
N GLY A 40 -0.58 -22.09 -21.61
CA GLY A 40 -1.65 -21.55 -22.45
C GLY A 40 -3.01 -22.17 -22.13
N LEU A 41 -3.02 -23.44 -21.69
CA LEU A 41 -4.25 -24.09 -21.24
C LEU A 41 -4.85 -23.41 -20.01
N ASP A 42 -4.04 -22.94 -19.05
CA ASP A 42 -4.54 -22.21 -17.87
C ASP A 42 -5.13 -20.86 -18.28
N VAL A 43 -4.53 -20.19 -19.25
CA VAL A 43 -5.06 -18.96 -19.85
C VAL A 43 -6.42 -19.20 -20.49
N VAL A 44 -6.54 -20.22 -21.33
CA VAL A 44 -7.79 -20.56 -22.01
C VAL A 44 -8.88 -20.96 -21.02
N LYS A 45 -8.57 -21.78 -20.02
CA LYS A 45 -9.53 -22.12 -18.94
C LYS A 45 -10.04 -20.87 -18.21
N SER A 46 -9.14 -19.99 -17.82
CA SER A 46 -9.50 -18.74 -17.14
C SER A 46 -10.33 -17.80 -18.02
N ALA A 47 -10.05 -17.76 -19.33
CA ALA A 47 -10.86 -17.01 -20.28
C ALA A 47 -12.27 -17.59 -20.40
N ILE A 48 -12.41 -18.90 -20.52
CA ILE A 48 -13.72 -19.58 -20.54
C ILE A 48 -14.50 -19.29 -19.26
N LEU A 49 -13.85 -19.25 -18.09
CA LEU A 49 -14.45 -18.89 -16.81
C LEU A 49 -14.77 -17.40 -16.69
N GLY A 50 -14.35 -16.57 -17.64
CA GLY A 50 -14.77 -15.19 -17.75
C GLY A 50 -13.67 -14.14 -17.62
N ALA A 51 -12.39 -14.48 -17.51
CA ALA A 51 -11.31 -13.50 -17.44
C ALA A 51 -11.03 -12.81 -18.79
N ASP A 52 -10.61 -11.55 -18.74
CA ASP A 52 -10.14 -10.78 -19.91
C ASP A 52 -8.62 -10.71 -19.98
N SER A 53 -7.94 -10.78 -18.85
CA SER A 53 -6.48 -10.67 -18.74
C SER A 53 -5.93 -11.61 -17.67
N PHE A 54 -4.64 -11.94 -17.77
CA PHE A 54 -4.03 -13.02 -17.00
C PHE A 54 -2.72 -12.53 -16.40
N GLU A 55 -2.49 -12.84 -15.13
CA GLU A 55 -1.31 -12.44 -14.41
C GLU A 55 -0.41 -13.66 -14.11
N PHE A 56 0.88 -13.49 -14.39
CA PHE A 56 1.91 -14.49 -14.16
C PHE A 56 2.90 -13.93 -13.12
N GLY A 57 2.90 -14.46 -11.92
CA GLY A 57 3.83 -14.06 -10.87
C GLY A 57 5.03 -15.01 -10.79
N THR A 58 4.85 -16.09 -10.04
CA THR A 58 5.92 -17.05 -9.74
C THR A 58 6.55 -17.65 -10.99
N THR A 59 5.74 -18.00 -11.98
CA THR A 59 6.25 -18.59 -13.23
C THR A 59 7.17 -17.62 -13.98
N ALA A 60 6.80 -16.34 -14.03
CA ALA A 60 7.65 -15.31 -14.63
C ALA A 60 9.00 -15.19 -13.90
N LEU A 61 8.98 -15.24 -12.56
CA LEU A 61 10.21 -15.23 -11.76
C LEU A 61 11.07 -16.47 -12.01
N MET A 62 10.47 -17.64 -12.15
CA MET A 62 11.20 -18.89 -12.45
C MET A 62 11.90 -18.82 -13.81
N MET A 63 11.28 -18.19 -14.80
CA MET A 63 11.88 -18.02 -16.14
C MET A 63 13.14 -17.14 -16.13
N ILE A 64 13.27 -16.26 -15.16
CA ILE A 64 14.47 -15.43 -14.97
C ILE A 64 15.40 -15.95 -13.85
N GLY A 65 15.25 -17.19 -13.43
CA GLY A 65 16.19 -17.88 -12.54
C GLY A 65 15.75 -18.07 -11.10
N CYS A 66 14.51 -17.75 -10.72
CA CYS A 66 14.02 -18.02 -9.37
C CYS A 66 13.97 -19.52 -9.08
N VAL A 67 14.53 -19.95 -7.97
CA VAL A 67 14.58 -21.34 -7.53
C VAL A 67 13.52 -21.70 -6.48
N MET A 68 12.59 -20.80 -6.21
CA MET A 68 11.47 -20.99 -5.28
C MET A 68 11.87 -21.34 -3.83
N ALA A 69 13.05 -20.96 -3.42
CA ALA A 69 13.58 -21.23 -2.06
C ALA A 69 12.85 -20.47 -0.94
N LYS A 70 12.02 -19.45 -1.28
CA LYS A 70 11.28 -18.59 -0.35
C LYS A 70 12.14 -17.75 0.61
N ASN A 71 13.44 -17.67 0.37
CA ASN A 71 14.38 -16.80 1.09
C ASN A 71 14.54 -15.44 0.39
N CYS A 72 13.41 -14.84 -0.02
CA CYS A 72 13.43 -13.62 -0.82
C CYS A 72 13.96 -12.39 -0.08
N ASN A 73 13.87 -12.40 1.25
CA ASN A 73 14.11 -11.24 2.08
C ASN A 73 15.50 -11.23 2.74
N VAL A 74 16.19 -12.34 2.66
CA VAL A 74 17.54 -12.46 3.25
C VAL A 74 18.48 -12.93 2.16
N ALA A 75 19.40 -13.55 2.09
CA ALA A 75 20.27 -13.99 1.00
C ALA A 75 19.49 -14.78 -0.07
N CYS A 76 18.91 -14.10 -1.04
CA CYS A 76 18.20 -14.75 -2.14
C CYS A 76 19.18 -15.61 -2.95
N PRO A 77 18.98 -16.93 -3.03
CA PRO A 77 19.92 -17.83 -3.71
C PRO A 77 19.98 -17.63 -5.23
N ALA A 78 19.04 -16.91 -5.80
CA ALA A 78 19.01 -16.55 -7.22
C ALA A 78 19.33 -15.07 -7.48
N GLY A 79 19.62 -14.29 -6.44
CA GLY A 79 19.97 -12.87 -6.57
C GLY A 79 18.84 -11.94 -7.06
N LEU A 80 17.61 -12.41 -7.16
CA LEU A 80 16.49 -11.66 -7.75
C LEU A 80 15.99 -10.52 -6.87
N THR A 81 16.04 -10.66 -5.57
CA THR A 81 15.48 -9.69 -4.60
C THR A 81 16.55 -9.12 -3.68
N THR A 82 17.39 -9.96 -3.16
CA THR A 82 18.56 -9.63 -2.36
C THR A 82 19.76 -10.36 -2.94
N ASN A 83 20.99 -9.87 -2.69
CA ASN A 83 22.20 -10.51 -3.18
C ASN A 83 22.38 -10.39 -4.73
N PRO A 84 22.25 -9.18 -5.31
CA PRO A 84 22.17 -8.99 -6.77
C PRO A 84 23.46 -9.39 -7.50
N GLU A 85 24.58 -9.50 -6.83
CA GLU A 85 25.89 -9.88 -7.38
C GLU A 85 25.92 -11.31 -7.92
N ILE A 86 25.06 -12.19 -7.41
CA ILE A 86 24.95 -13.59 -7.92
C ILE A 86 23.86 -13.77 -8.98
N PHE A 87 23.14 -12.70 -9.36
CA PHE A 87 22.06 -12.80 -10.33
C PHE A 87 22.59 -13.10 -11.73
N THR A 88 22.17 -14.21 -12.31
CA THR A 88 22.55 -14.66 -13.66
C THR A 88 21.36 -14.82 -14.59
N GLY A 89 20.19 -14.28 -14.23
CA GLY A 89 18.96 -14.43 -14.99
C GLY A 89 19.00 -13.70 -16.33
N ASP A 90 18.30 -14.28 -17.33
CA ASP A 90 18.19 -13.73 -18.68
C ASP A 90 16.72 -13.43 -19.03
N GLY A 91 16.42 -12.16 -19.30
CA GLY A 91 15.10 -11.72 -19.72
C GLY A 91 14.60 -12.34 -21.04
N ARG A 92 15.50 -12.84 -21.89
CA ARG A 92 15.15 -13.54 -23.13
C ARG A 92 14.39 -14.83 -22.86
N ASN A 93 14.71 -15.54 -21.77
CA ASN A 93 13.98 -16.74 -21.36
C ASN A 93 12.52 -16.42 -21.00
N LEU A 94 12.27 -15.29 -20.33
CA LEU A 94 10.92 -14.83 -20.05
C LEU A 94 10.16 -14.46 -21.32
N ALA A 95 10.81 -13.76 -22.26
CA ALA A 95 10.21 -13.41 -23.55
C ALA A 95 9.85 -14.68 -24.36
N GLN A 96 10.76 -15.65 -24.43
CA GLN A 96 10.51 -16.93 -25.12
C GLN A 96 9.37 -17.72 -24.46
N TYR A 97 9.32 -17.72 -23.12
CA TYR A 97 8.23 -18.36 -22.39
C TYR A 97 6.86 -17.76 -22.78
N TYR A 98 6.71 -16.44 -22.81
CA TYR A 98 5.45 -15.81 -23.21
C TYR A 98 5.09 -16.07 -24.68
N LEU A 99 6.07 -16.14 -25.58
CA LEU A 99 5.84 -16.54 -26.97
C LEU A 99 5.30 -17.98 -27.04
N ASN A 100 5.85 -18.89 -26.25
CA ASN A 100 5.38 -20.28 -26.19
C ASN A 100 3.96 -20.36 -25.63
N VAL A 101 3.64 -19.63 -24.54
CA VAL A 101 2.28 -19.55 -24.00
C VAL A 101 1.30 -19.00 -25.04
N ALA A 102 1.67 -17.94 -25.76
CA ALA A 102 0.82 -17.38 -26.80
C ALA A 102 0.61 -18.36 -27.96
N HIS A 103 1.64 -19.12 -28.33
CA HIS A 103 1.53 -20.16 -29.38
C HIS A 103 0.60 -21.29 -28.92
N GLU A 104 0.72 -21.75 -27.70
CA GLU A 104 -0.18 -22.77 -27.11
C GLU A 104 -1.63 -22.27 -27.09
N VAL A 105 -1.87 -21.03 -26.63
CA VAL A 105 -3.21 -20.41 -26.65
C VAL A 105 -3.79 -20.41 -28.07
N ARG A 106 -3.01 -19.98 -29.08
CA ARG A 106 -3.45 -20.00 -30.48
C ARG A 106 -3.83 -21.39 -30.97
N ASN A 107 -3.02 -22.38 -30.64
CA ASN A 107 -3.29 -23.77 -31.02
C ASN A 107 -4.59 -24.30 -30.41
N ILE A 108 -4.81 -24.03 -29.11
CA ILE A 108 -6.04 -24.43 -28.41
C ILE A 108 -7.26 -23.72 -29.00
N LEU A 109 -7.17 -22.40 -29.25
CA LEU A 109 -8.26 -21.66 -29.87
C LEU A 109 -8.60 -22.18 -31.27
N SER A 110 -7.58 -22.45 -32.09
CA SER A 110 -7.76 -23.05 -33.41
C SER A 110 -8.44 -24.40 -33.34
N TRP A 111 -8.03 -25.25 -32.40
CA TRP A 111 -8.63 -26.56 -32.18
C TRP A 111 -10.09 -26.48 -31.72
N LEU A 112 -10.42 -25.48 -30.89
CA LEU A 112 -11.79 -25.19 -30.44
C LEU A 112 -12.63 -24.46 -31.52
N GLY A 113 -12.05 -24.01 -32.62
CA GLY A 113 -12.75 -23.28 -33.68
C GLY A 113 -12.99 -21.80 -33.38
N PHE A 114 -12.16 -21.15 -32.54
CA PHE A 114 -12.27 -19.76 -32.18
C PHE A 114 -11.04 -18.96 -32.57
N GLU A 115 -11.23 -17.66 -32.90
CA GLU A 115 -10.15 -16.77 -33.33
C GLU A 115 -9.54 -15.98 -32.18
N THR A 116 -10.25 -15.74 -31.10
CA THR A 116 -9.83 -14.85 -30.00
C THR A 116 -10.22 -15.39 -28.63
N LEU A 117 -9.46 -15.02 -27.59
CA LEU A 117 -9.83 -15.28 -26.20
C LEU A 117 -11.18 -14.61 -25.82
N LYS A 118 -11.46 -13.45 -26.41
CA LYS A 118 -12.74 -12.75 -26.17
C LYS A 118 -13.94 -13.57 -26.65
N SER A 119 -13.80 -14.32 -27.72
CA SER A 119 -14.88 -15.13 -28.28
C SER A 119 -15.23 -16.36 -27.45
N ILE A 120 -14.36 -16.80 -26.56
CA ILE A 120 -14.58 -17.91 -25.63
C ILE A 120 -14.93 -17.45 -24.21
N ARG A 121 -14.91 -16.15 -23.94
CA ARG A 121 -15.15 -15.60 -22.61
C ARG A 121 -16.55 -15.94 -22.11
N GLY A 122 -16.62 -16.64 -20.98
CA GLY A 122 -17.86 -17.08 -20.36
C GLY A 122 -18.55 -18.27 -21.04
N LYS A 123 -17.94 -18.88 -22.05
CA LYS A 123 -18.49 -20.08 -22.75
C LYS A 123 -18.20 -21.34 -21.95
N ILE A 124 -18.86 -21.49 -20.81
CA ILE A 124 -18.67 -22.59 -19.88
C ILE A 124 -18.96 -23.96 -20.51
N SER A 125 -19.81 -24.02 -21.53
CA SER A 125 -20.08 -25.27 -22.30
C SER A 125 -18.83 -25.89 -22.96
N LEU A 126 -17.74 -25.13 -23.06
CA LEU A 126 -16.43 -25.66 -23.50
C LEU A 126 -15.66 -26.42 -22.42
N LEU A 127 -16.13 -26.40 -21.16
CA LEU A 127 -15.51 -27.08 -20.04
C LEU A 127 -16.34 -28.31 -19.63
N ASN A 128 -15.66 -29.42 -19.40
CA ASN A 128 -16.22 -30.59 -18.78
C ASN A 128 -15.61 -30.82 -17.39
N LEU A 129 -16.49 -31.05 -16.41
CA LEU A 129 -16.06 -31.48 -15.08
C LEU A 129 -15.47 -32.88 -15.15
N ILE A 130 -14.21 -33.02 -14.77
CA ILE A 130 -13.58 -34.33 -14.60
C ILE A 130 -14.17 -34.95 -13.35
N LYS A 131 -14.80 -36.14 -13.49
CA LYS A 131 -15.29 -36.91 -12.34
C LYS A 131 -14.09 -37.42 -11.56
N HIS A 132 -13.93 -36.97 -10.33
CA HIS A 132 -12.88 -37.39 -9.43
C HIS A 132 -13.51 -37.87 -8.10
N GLU A 133 -13.18 -39.04 -7.67
CA GLU A 133 -13.83 -39.76 -6.54
C GLU A 133 -13.83 -38.96 -5.22
N ASN A 134 -12.83 -38.09 -5.00
CA ASN A 134 -12.68 -37.33 -3.78
C ASN A 134 -13.31 -35.91 -3.82
N ILE A 135 -13.68 -35.40 -4.97
CA ILE A 135 -14.09 -34.00 -5.13
C ILE A 135 -15.46 -33.86 -5.80
N VAL A 136 -15.71 -34.66 -6.83
CA VAL A 136 -16.95 -34.62 -7.62
C VAL A 136 -18.08 -35.34 -6.87
N GLY A 137 -19.17 -34.58 -6.67
CA GLY A 137 -20.33 -35.04 -5.90
C GLY A 137 -20.46 -34.41 -4.51
N LYS A 138 -19.42 -33.72 -4.03
CA LYS A 138 -19.45 -32.93 -2.77
C LYS A 138 -19.67 -31.45 -2.97
N LEU A 139 -19.47 -30.93 -4.20
CA LEU A 139 -19.68 -29.52 -4.57
C LEU A 139 -20.66 -29.47 -5.75
N ASP A 140 -21.75 -28.74 -5.57
CA ASP A 140 -22.66 -28.42 -6.67
C ASP A 140 -22.07 -27.28 -7.52
N MET A 141 -21.48 -27.67 -8.64
CA MET A 141 -20.87 -26.73 -9.60
C MET A 141 -21.89 -26.25 -10.65
N GLY A 142 -23.14 -26.73 -10.65
CA GLY A 142 -24.13 -26.43 -11.67
C GLY A 142 -24.43 -24.94 -11.80
N LYS A 143 -24.46 -24.21 -10.68
CA LYS A 143 -24.66 -22.76 -10.68
C LYS A 143 -23.44 -21.98 -11.17
N LEU A 144 -22.23 -22.49 -10.95
CA LEU A 144 -20.97 -21.88 -11.35
C LEU A 144 -20.66 -22.11 -12.83
N LEU A 145 -21.08 -23.23 -13.37
CA LEU A 145 -20.91 -23.64 -14.77
C LEU A 145 -22.14 -23.30 -15.61
N ASN A 146 -22.77 -22.17 -15.36
CA ASN A 146 -23.91 -21.68 -16.11
C ASN A 146 -23.49 -20.59 -17.08
N GLU A 147 -23.95 -20.65 -18.31
CA GLU A 147 -23.66 -19.61 -19.31
C GLU A 147 -24.55 -18.39 -19.05
N GLU A 148 -23.91 -17.27 -18.77
CA GLU A 148 -24.55 -15.98 -18.65
C GLU A 148 -24.08 -15.08 -19.79
N PHE A 149 -25.02 -14.47 -20.50
CA PHE A 149 -24.74 -13.53 -21.57
C PHE A 149 -24.85 -12.09 -21.07
N SER A 150 -23.78 -11.32 -21.21
CA SER A 150 -23.82 -9.89 -20.94
C SER A 150 -23.99 -9.10 -22.24
N GLU A 151 -24.86 -8.10 -22.20
CA GLU A 151 -24.93 -7.11 -23.29
C GLU A 151 -23.65 -6.27 -23.30
N SER A 152 -23.06 -6.11 -24.46
CA SER A 152 -21.88 -5.28 -24.63
C SER A 152 -22.19 -3.81 -24.36
N ILE A 153 -21.48 -3.22 -23.41
CA ILE A 153 -21.62 -1.80 -23.05
C ILE A 153 -20.47 -1.01 -23.70
N LYS A 154 -20.81 -0.11 -24.59
CA LYS A 154 -19.85 0.65 -25.40
C LYS A 154 -18.98 1.61 -24.60
N LYS A 155 -19.38 2.01 -23.38
CA LYS A 155 -18.61 2.94 -22.54
C LYS A 155 -18.53 2.44 -21.11
N PRO A 156 -17.34 2.46 -20.48
CA PRO A 156 -17.22 2.12 -19.06
C PRO A 156 -17.99 3.14 -18.21
N ILE A 157 -18.58 2.64 -17.12
CA ILE A 157 -19.19 3.52 -16.10
C ILE A 157 -18.08 3.87 -15.10
N TYR A 158 -17.81 5.16 -14.99
CA TYR A 158 -16.98 5.68 -13.90
C TYR A 158 -17.89 6.04 -12.73
N VAL A 159 -17.78 5.30 -11.65
CA VAL A 159 -18.41 5.69 -10.39
C VAL A 159 -17.57 6.83 -9.81
N LYS A 160 -18.20 8.01 -9.67
CA LYS A 160 -17.54 9.13 -9.00
C LYS A 160 -17.37 8.75 -7.53
N ALA A 161 -16.12 8.62 -7.08
CA ALA A 161 -15.84 8.42 -5.67
C ALA A 161 -16.29 9.64 -4.87
N SER A 162 -16.92 9.43 -3.73
CA SER A 162 -17.24 10.49 -2.77
C SER A 162 -16.19 10.48 -1.68
N PHE A 163 -15.55 11.61 -1.48
CA PHE A 163 -14.56 11.84 -0.43
C PHE A 163 -15.14 12.86 0.54
N ARG A 164 -16.10 12.44 1.34
CA ARG A 164 -16.90 13.30 2.22
C ARG A 164 -16.08 14.38 2.94
N ILE A 165 -15.05 13.98 3.65
CA ILE A 165 -14.20 14.90 4.43
C ILE A 165 -13.37 15.81 3.50
N ASP A 166 -12.73 15.20 2.52
CA ASP A 166 -11.84 15.91 1.59
C ASP A 166 -12.62 16.93 0.75
N ASP A 167 -13.83 16.59 0.31
CA ASP A 167 -14.71 17.51 -0.45
C ASP A 167 -15.14 18.75 0.38
N ILE A 168 -15.43 18.56 1.68
CA ILE A 168 -15.73 19.67 2.60
C ILE A 168 -14.53 20.61 2.70
N ILE A 169 -13.35 20.08 2.98
CA ILE A 169 -12.12 20.85 3.20
C ILE A 169 -11.69 21.56 1.93
N LEU A 170 -11.68 20.89 0.78
CA LEU A 170 -11.21 21.46 -0.49
C LEU A 170 -12.01 22.69 -0.93
N LYS A 171 -13.27 22.78 -0.56
CA LYS A 171 -14.10 23.95 -0.85
C LYS A 171 -13.53 25.23 -0.22
N ASP A 172 -13.05 25.14 1.02
CA ASP A 172 -12.51 26.29 1.75
C ASP A 172 -11.01 26.47 1.53
N VAL A 173 -10.27 25.41 1.26
CA VAL A 173 -8.85 25.48 0.86
C VAL A 173 -8.65 26.34 -0.38
N LYS A 174 -9.54 26.25 -1.38
CA LYS A 174 -9.48 27.11 -2.58
C LYS A 174 -9.62 28.59 -2.24
N LYS A 175 -10.54 28.94 -1.34
CA LYS A 175 -10.73 30.32 -0.88
C LYS A 175 -9.49 30.80 -0.11
N TYR A 176 -8.98 29.94 0.78
CA TYR A 176 -7.79 30.21 1.58
C TYR A 176 -6.57 30.52 0.72
N ILE A 177 -6.26 29.71 -0.30
CA ILE A 177 -5.13 29.93 -1.22
C ILE A 177 -5.24 31.27 -1.96
N MET A 178 -6.46 31.71 -2.25
CA MET A 178 -6.73 32.99 -2.97
C MET A 178 -6.86 34.18 -2.04
N SER A 179 -6.93 33.99 -0.73
CA SER A 179 -6.93 35.10 0.25
C SER A 179 -5.53 35.72 0.40
N TYR A 180 -5.46 36.96 0.91
CA TYR A 180 -4.19 37.57 1.29
C TYR A 180 -3.81 37.32 2.76
N ASP A 181 -4.49 36.34 3.36
CA ASP A 181 -4.30 35.97 4.76
C ASP A 181 -2.92 35.38 5.03
N ASN A 182 -2.47 35.47 6.26
CA ASN A 182 -1.23 34.86 6.74
C ASN A 182 -1.45 33.87 7.87
N ASP A 183 -2.70 33.71 8.30
CA ASP A 183 -3.04 32.79 9.37
C ASP A 183 -3.23 31.36 8.84
N HIS A 184 -3.19 30.40 9.75
CA HIS A 184 -3.54 29.04 9.42
C HIS A 184 -5.07 28.83 9.46
N ILE A 185 -5.56 27.86 8.69
CA ILE A 185 -6.96 27.45 8.73
C ILE A 185 -7.10 26.11 9.46
N ILE A 186 -8.07 26.03 10.38
CA ILE A 186 -8.33 24.82 11.18
C ILE A 186 -9.68 24.24 10.83
N PHE A 187 -9.70 22.96 10.50
CA PHE A 187 -10.90 22.14 10.30
C PHE A 187 -11.08 21.21 11.50
N GLN A 188 -12.20 21.35 12.19
CA GLN A 188 -12.54 20.54 13.37
C GLN A 188 -14.05 20.53 13.60
N GLY A 189 -14.52 19.60 14.43
CA GLY A 189 -15.92 19.51 14.84
C GLY A 189 -16.51 18.12 14.66
N ASN A 190 -17.83 18.01 14.78
CA ASN A 190 -18.52 16.72 14.73
C ASN A 190 -18.50 16.09 13.33
N ASP A 191 -18.44 16.89 12.27
CA ASP A 191 -18.35 16.40 10.89
C ASP A 191 -17.06 15.64 10.59
N PHE A 192 -16.03 15.78 11.45
CA PHE A 192 -14.73 15.12 11.34
C PHE A 192 -14.58 13.90 12.26
N SER A 193 -15.67 13.35 12.76
CA SER A 193 -15.74 12.01 13.35
C SER A 193 -15.72 10.99 12.21
N LEU A 194 -14.72 10.10 12.24
CA LEU A 194 -14.46 9.14 11.17
C LEU A 194 -14.97 7.76 11.55
N THR A 195 -15.31 7.00 10.51
CA THR A 195 -15.59 5.57 10.62
C THR A 195 -14.60 4.81 9.72
N ASN A 196 -14.52 3.51 9.89
CA ASN A 196 -13.68 2.65 9.06
C ASN A 196 -14.06 2.67 7.56
N ASN A 197 -15.21 3.23 7.21
CA ASN A 197 -15.63 3.47 5.83
C ASN A 197 -15.03 4.75 5.23
N ASP A 198 -14.56 5.69 6.06
CA ASP A 198 -13.90 6.92 5.62
C ASP A 198 -12.43 6.59 5.27
N LYS A 199 -12.22 6.07 4.06
CA LYS A 199 -10.92 5.65 3.54
C LYS A 199 -10.20 6.80 2.83
N SER A 200 -8.87 6.75 2.85
CA SER A 200 -7.98 7.70 2.15
C SER A 200 -8.25 9.17 2.48
N VAL A 201 -8.75 9.45 3.68
CA VAL A 201 -8.95 10.83 4.15
C VAL A 201 -7.64 11.59 4.08
N GLY A 202 -7.63 12.75 3.43
CA GLY A 202 -6.45 13.57 3.17
C GLY A 202 -5.78 13.31 1.82
N GLY A 203 -6.03 12.17 1.18
CA GLY A 203 -5.40 11.84 -0.09
C GLY A 203 -5.83 12.76 -1.24
N GLN A 204 -7.11 13.00 -1.37
CA GLN A 204 -7.63 13.92 -2.38
C GLN A 204 -7.23 15.37 -2.09
N ILE A 205 -7.25 15.78 -0.80
CA ILE A 205 -6.78 17.11 -0.38
C ILE A 205 -5.33 17.33 -0.83
N SER A 206 -4.46 16.37 -0.53
CA SER A 206 -3.02 16.45 -0.86
C SER A 206 -2.78 16.60 -2.36
N CYS A 207 -3.41 15.74 -3.16
CA CYS A 207 -3.29 15.77 -4.61
C CYS A 207 -3.87 17.06 -5.23
N ASP A 208 -5.03 17.49 -4.76
CA ASP A 208 -5.67 18.69 -5.29
C ASP A 208 -4.98 19.97 -4.82
N LEU A 209 -4.42 20.01 -3.60
CA LEU A 209 -3.61 21.14 -3.12
C LEU A 209 -2.40 21.38 -4.04
N GLU A 210 -1.63 20.33 -4.34
CA GLU A 210 -0.50 20.40 -5.27
C GLU A 210 -0.93 20.91 -6.66
N ARG A 211 -2.04 20.38 -7.16
CA ARG A 211 -2.58 20.74 -8.45
C ARG A 211 -3.09 22.17 -8.50
N LEU A 212 -3.73 22.65 -7.42
CA LEU A 212 -4.22 24.01 -7.30
C LEU A 212 -3.07 25.02 -7.27
N LEU A 213 -2.04 24.76 -6.46
CA LEU A 213 -0.91 25.66 -6.29
C LEU A 213 -0.05 25.78 -7.55
N ASN A 214 0.20 24.66 -8.24
CA ASN A 214 1.21 24.62 -9.30
C ASN A 214 0.63 24.72 -10.73
N TYR A 215 -0.67 24.40 -10.93
CA TYR A 215 -1.22 24.31 -12.28
C TYR A 215 -2.54 25.05 -12.50
N LYS A 216 -3.32 25.33 -11.45
CA LYS A 216 -4.70 25.79 -11.61
C LYS A 216 -4.94 27.20 -11.14
N LEU A 217 -4.22 27.67 -10.12
CA LEU A 217 -4.45 28.97 -9.50
C LEU A 217 -3.17 29.81 -9.52
N ASN A 218 -3.37 31.13 -9.47
CA ASN A 218 -2.28 32.06 -9.10
C ASN A 218 -2.50 32.43 -7.63
N PRO A 219 -1.82 31.72 -6.69
CA PRO A 219 -2.07 31.87 -5.26
C PRO A 219 -1.69 33.28 -4.78
N LYS A 220 -2.48 33.81 -3.84
CA LYS A 220 -2.26 35.14 -3.23
C LYS A 220 -1.89 35.04 -1.76
N ASN A 221 -2.08 33.89 -1.14
CA ASN A 221 -1.84 33.65 0.28
C ASN A 221 -0.34 33.81 0.57
N LYS A 222 -0.01 34.54 1.63
CA LYS A 222 1.37 34.79 2.06
C LYS A 222 2.10 33.57 2.58
N ARG A 223 1.38 32.49 2.91
CA ARG A 223 1.96 31.21 3.33
C ARG A 223 2.39 30.34 2.16
N VAL A 224 2.13 30.76 0.93
CA VAL A 224 2.65 30.06 -0.26
C VAL A 224 4.11 30.44 -0.48
N LEU A 225 4.96 29.44 -0.44
CA LEU A 225 6.39 29.53 -0.69
C LEU A 225 6.72 28.92 -2.06
N ILE A 226 7.89 29.22 -2.57
CA ILE A 226 8.40 28.69 -3.83
C ILE A 226 9.78 28.11 -3.55
N ASP A 227 10.00 26.85 -3.95
CA ASP A 227 11.32 26.22 -3.84
C ASP A 227 12.24 26.60 -5.02
N ASP A 228 13.49 26.13 -4.98
CA ASP A 228 14.53 26.37 -5.99
C ASP A 228 14.19 25.80 -7.37
N ARG A 229 13.22 24.91 -7.46
CA ARG A 229 12.72 24.30 -8.70
C ARG A 229 11.45 24.97 -9.22
N GLY A 230 10.97 26.00 -8.52
CA GLY A 230 9.76 26.74 -8.88
C GLY A 230 8.45 26.07 -8.45
N ARG A 231 8.48 24.98 -7.65
CA ARG A 231 7.29 24.37 -7.07
C ARG A 231 6.73 25.29 -5.98
N LYS A 232 5.44 25.58 -6.06
CA LYS A 232 4.71 26.30 -5.04
C LYS A 232 4.16 25.33 -4.00
N PHE A 233 4.36 25.65 -2.72
CA PHE A 233 3.88 24.85 -1.60
C PHE A 233 3.46 25.77 -0.43
N LEU A 234 2.67 25.27 0.50
CA LEU A 234 2.30 25.99 1.70
C LEU A 234 3.35 25.82 2.80
N SER A 235 3.62 26.88 3.53
CA SER A 235 4.47 26.82 4.73
C SER A 235 3.87 25.87 5.77
N GLN A 236 4.70 25.37 6.67
CA GLN A 236 4.31 24.39 7.69
C GLN A 236 3.06 24.82 8.47
N ASP A 237 2.19 23.83 8.75
CA ASP A 237 0.95 23.99 9.55
C ASP A 237 -0.02 25.07 9.01
N SER A 238 -0.06 25.31 7.70
CA SER A 238 -0.98 26.23 7.07
C SER A 238 -2.42 25.75 7.10
N ILE A 239 -2.63 24.45 6.96
CA ILE A 239 -3.93 23.78 7.00
C ILE A 239 -3.88 22.69 8.06
N ILE A 240 -4.66 22.86 9.12
CA ILE A 240 -4.74 21.92 10.24
C ILE A 240 -6.09 21.21 10.19
N ILE A 241 -6.06 19.88 10.17
CA ILE A 241 -7.25 19.03 10.06
C ILE A 241 -7.29 18.13 11.29
N ARG A 242 -8.31 18.32 12.13
CA ARG A 242 -8.54 17.55 13.36
C ARG A 242 -9.66 16.55 13.18
N THR A 243 -9.33 15.27 13.30
CA THR A 243 -10.28 14.14 13.15
C THR A 243 -10.25 13.27 14.39
N LYS A 244 -11.26 12.43 14.56
CA LYS A 244 -11.37 11.52 15.71
C LYS A 244 -12.04 10.20 15.36
N ASP A 245 -11.98 9.25 16.28
CA ASP A 245 -12.60 7.93 16.28
C ASP A 245 -11.84 6.89 15.43
N SER A 246 -12.42 6.31 14.37
CA SER A 246 -11.78 5.20 13.63
C SER A 246 -11.60 5.55 12.17
N ALA A 247 -10.41 5.93 11.76
CA ALA A 247 -10.10 6.20 10.36
C ALA A 247 -9.94 4.89 9.56
N GLY A 248 -10.49 4.86 8.34
CA GLY A 248 -10.27 3.76 7.40
C GLY A 248 -8.85 3.74 6.82
N GLN A 249 -8.62 2.83 5.88
CA GLN A 249 -7.31 2.64 5.24
C GLN A 249 -6.77 3.91 4.56
N SER A 250 -5.44 4.05 4.57
CA SER A 250 -4.70 5.11 3.86
C SER A 250 -5.00 6.53 4.37
N TYR A 251 -5.23 6.69 5.68
CA TYR A 251 -5.36 8.00 6.30
C TYR A 251 -4.09 8.84 6.08
N GLY A 252 -4.23 10.07 5.63
CA GLY A 252 -3.12 10.96 5.32
C GLY A 252 -2.22 10.51 4.16
N ALA A 253 -2.70 9.61 3.28
CA ALA A 253 -1.95 9.21 2.10
C ALA A 253 -1.59 10.43 1.24
N PHE A 254 -0.39 10.42 0.65
CA PHE A 254 0.16 11.50 -0.18
C PHE A 254 0.29 12.86 0.55
N CYS A 255 0.20 12.90 1.89
CA CYS A 255 0.31 14.15 2.64
C CYS A 255 1.49 14.98 2.14
N THR A 256 1.24 16.26 1.90
CA THR A 256 2.19 17.21 1.31
C THR A 256 2.41 18.43 2.20
N ASP A 257 3.35 19.28 1.82
CA ASP A 257 3.74 20.46 2.59
C ASP A 257 2.55 21.38 2.90
N GLY A 258 2.57 21.93 4.12
CA GLY A 258 1.54 22.82 4.64
C GLY A 258 0.37 22.13 5.32
N LEU A 259 0.19 20.82 5.11
CA LEU A 259 -0.85 20.02 5.77
C LEU A 259 -0.38 19.49 7.12
N ARG A 260 -1.27 19.59 8.11
CA ARG A 260 -1.14 18.93 9.42
C ARG A 260 -2.41 18.20 9.74
N PHE A 261 -2.32 16.89 9.90
CA PHE A 261 -3.41 16.03 10.36
C PHE A 261 -3.21 15.68 11.82
N GLU A 262 -4.22 15.91 12.64
CA GLU A 262 -4.28 15.50 14.06
C GLU A 262 -5.45 14.53 14.21
N HIS A 263 -5.17 13.27 14.51
CA HIS A 263 -6.19 12.25 14.69
C HIS A 263 -6.18 11.73 16.14
N SER A 264 -7.32 11.80 16.79
CA SER A 264 -7.53 11.23 18.12
C SER A 264 -8.32 9.95 18.01
N GLY A 265 -7.63 8.81 17.96
CA GLY A 265 -8.26 7.51 17.73
C GLY A 265 -7.37 6.51 17.06
N ILE A 266 -7.98 5.56 16.36
CA ILE A 266 -7.28 4.50 15.64
C ILE A 266 -7.36 4.71 14.12
N CYS A 267 -6.32 4.29 13.42
CA CYS A 267 -6.26 4.29 11.95
C CYS A 267 -6.00 2.87 11.45
N ASN A 268 -6.66 2.49 10.37
CA ASN A 268 -6.43 1.23 9.70
C ASN A 268 -5.09 1.25 8.92
N ASP A 269 -4.83 0.28 8.05
CA ASP A 269 -3.59 0.08 7.31
C ASP A 269 -3.21 1.28 6.41
N GLY A 270 -1.91 1.44 6.16
CA GLY A 270 -1.39 2.37 5.16
C GLY A 270 -1.45 3.85 5.51
N VAL A 271 -1.42 4.19 6.79
CA VAL A 271 -1.31 5.59 7.24
C VAL A 271 -0.06 6.24 6.62
N ALA A 272 -0.19 7.48 6.18
CA ALA A 272 0.92 8.25 5.57
C ALA A 272 1.55 7.58 4.34
N LYS A 273 0.84 6.68 3.67
CA LYS A 273 1.32 6.04 2.44
C LYS A 273 1.72 7.08 1.40
N SER A 274 2.95 6.96 0.87
CA SER A 274 3.52 7.90 -0.12
C SER A 274 3.49 9.37 0.32
N MET A 275 3.57 9.62 1.60
CA MET A 275 3.71 10.97 2.16
C MET A 275 4.96 11.65 1.59
N CYS A 276 4.85 12.91 1.18
CA CYS A 276 5.98 13.65 0.61
C CYS A 276 6.29 14.96 1.36
N GLY A 277 5.49 15.33 2.34
CA GLY A 277 5.65 16.52 3.18
C GLY A 277 4.61 16.57 4.29
N GLY A 278 4.50 17.70 4.96
CA GLY A 278 3.50 17.92 6.00
C GLY A 278 3.72 17.11 7.29
N LYS A 279 2.67 17.00 8.10
CA LYS A 279 2.74 16.36 9.42
C LYS A 279 1.47 15.57 9.72
N ILE A 280 1.64 14.38 10.29
CA ILE A 280 0.54 13.55 10.78
C ILE A 280 0.81 13.18 12.23
N ILE A 281 -0.18 13.40 13.09
CA ILE A 281 -0.12 13.13 14.53
C ILE A 281 -1.29 12.21 14.86
N ILE A 282 -1.01 11.08 15.48
CA ILE A 282 -2.02 10.11 15.90
C ILE A 282 -1.85 9.89 17.39
N SER A 283 -2.90 10.15 18.15
CA SER A 283 -2.89 10.07 19.60
C SER A 283 -4.08 9.28 20.12
N ASN A 284 -3.92 8.74 21.32
CA ASN A 284 -5.01 8.11 22.05
C ASN A 284 -6.14 9.12 22.32
N PRO A 285 -7.40 8.69 22.28
CA PRO A 285 -8.50 9.52 22.76
C PRO A 285 -8.30 9.93 24.21
N SER A 286 -8.49 11.20 24.53
CA SER A 286 -8.26 11.78 25.87
C SER A 286 -9.03 11.11 27.01
N LYS A 287 -10.03 10.28 26.71
CA LYS A 287 -10.84 9.53 27.70
C LYS A 287 -10.26 8.18 28.10
N ILE A 288 -9.19 7.72 27.44
CA ILE A 288 -8.56 6.44 27.73
C ILE A 288 -7.68 6.58 28.97
N LYS A 289 -7.91 5.72 30.00
CA LYS A 289 -7.23 5.80 31.31
C LYS A 289 -6.06 4.80 31.46
N PHE A 290 -5.63 4.13 30.43
CA PHE A 290 -4.54 3.16 30.49
C PHE A 290 -3.29 3.66 29.73
N SER A 291 -2.15 3.01 29.99
CA SER A 291 -0.87 3.37 29.36
C SER A 291 -0.99 3.37 27.83
N SER A 292 -0.63 4.48 27.22
CA SER A 292 -0.68 4.66 25.75
C SER A 292 0.24 3.70 25.00
N GLY A 293 1.38 3.37 25.56
CA GLY A 293 2.45 2.61 24.89
C GLY A 293 2.10 1.16 24.52
N ASN A 294 0.96 0.62 24.97
CA ASN A 294 0.52 -0.75 24.66
C ASN A 294 -0.72 -0.78 23.75
N ASN A 295 -1.06 0.33 23.12
CA ASN A 295 -2.20 0.43 22.22
C ASN A 295 -1.76 0.46 20.77
N VAL A 296 -2.25 -0.47 19.96
CA VAL A 296 -2.11 -0.42 18.52
C VAL A 296 -3.06 0.62 17.96
N LEU A 297 -2.54 1.78 17.61
CA LEU A 297 -3.31 2.89 17.04
C LEU A 297 -3.29 2.90 15.52
N VAL A 298 -2.32 2.27 14.90
CA VAL A 298 -2.10 2.29 13.46
C VAL A 298 -1.92 0.88 12.93
N GLY A 299 -2.61 0.53 11.85
CA GLY A 299 -2.48 -0.76 11.19
C GLY A 299 -1.14 -0.94 10.48
N ASN A 300 -1.11 -1.88 9.52
CA ASN A 300 0.11 -2.31 8.84
C ASN A 300 0.60 -1.31 7.79
N PHE A 301 1.87 -1.44 7.38
CA PHE A 301 2.57 -0.70 6.30
C PHE A 301 2.38 0.82 6.32
N ALA A 302 2.31 1.42 7.51
CA ALA A 302 2.35 2.87 7.63
C ALA A 302 3.67 3.43 7.06
N LEU A 303 3.64 4.63 6.48
CA LEU A 303 4.76 5.28 5.76
C LEU A 303 5.25 4.52 4.51
N PHE A 304 4.48 3.60 3.96
CA PHE A 304 4.89 2.91 2.74
C PHE A 304 5.32 3.89 1.64
N GLY A 305 6.60 3.82 1.28
CA GLY A 305 7.15 4.64 0.19
C GLY A 305 7.11 6.17 0.45
N ALA A 306 7.12 6.59 1.72
CA ALA A 306 7.15 8.01 2.07
C ALA A 306 8.49 8.63 1.68
N THR A 307 8.46 9.83 1.08
CA THR A 307 9.64 10.56 0.59
C THR A 307 9.98 11.80 1.41
N GLY A 308 9.12 12.18 2.35
CA GLY A 308 9.29 13.33 3.23
C GLY A 308 8.15 13.43 4.24
N GLY A 309 8.18 14.48 5.07
CA GLY A 309 7.17 14.73 6.09
C GLY A 309 7.49 14.10 7.45
N GLN A 310 6.55 14.25 8.38
CA GLN A 310 6.70 13.82 9.77
C GLN A 310 5.47 13.05 10.25
N LEU A 311 5.69 11.90 10.91
CA LEU A 311 4.63 11.10 11.52
C LEU A 311 4.94 10.84 13.00
N PHE A 312 4.02 11.20 13.88
CA PHE A 312 4.12 10.97 15.32
C PHE A 312 2.94 10.12 15.78
N ILE A 313 3.21 9.00 16.46
CA ILE A 313 2.19 8.05 16.93
C ILE A 313 2.41 7.80 18.42
N ASN A 314 1.45 8.21 19.23
CA ASN A 314 1.43 7.93 20.68
C ASN A 314 0.79 6.56 20.94
N GLY A 315 1.47 5.52 20.53
CA GLY A 315 1.08 4.13 20.61
C GLY A 315 1.80 3.26 19.58
N GLU A 316 1.33 2.04 19.40
CA GLU A 316 1.95 1.06 18.53
C GLU A 316 1.41 1.13 17.09
N ALA A 317 2.23 0.69 16.15
CA ALA A 317 1.87 0.43 14.76
C ALA A 317 2.04 -1.06 14.42
N GLY A 318 1.28 -1.53 13.44
CA GLY A 318 1.37 -2.91 12.94
C GLY A 318 2.64 -3.22 12.17
N ASP A 319 2.58 -4.29 11.37
CA ASP A 319 3.70 -4.80 10.60
C ASP A 319 4.16 -3.84 9.49
N ARG A 320 5.45 -3.92 9.12
CA ARG A 320 6.03 -3.18 8.00
C ARG A 320 5.96 -1.67 8.15
N PHE A 321 6.06 -1.17 9.36
CA PHE A 321 6.16 0.27 9.61
C PHE A 321 7.43 0.85 8.95
N GLY A 322 7.29 1.94 8.20
CA GLY A 322 8.41 2.56 7.49
C GLY A 322 8.94 1.80 6.27
N ILE A 323 8.19 0.80 5.79
CA ILE A 323 8.57 0.05 4.58
C ILE A 323 8.80 1.00 3.39
N ARG A 324 9.97 0.84 2.73
CA ARG A 324 10.41 1.69 1.60
C ARG A 324 10.39 3.19 1.92
N ASN A 325 10.56 3.59 3.19
CA ASN A 325 10.73 4.99 3.54
C ASN A 325 12.00 5.53 2.88
N THR A 326 11.90 6.71 2.27
CA THR A 326 12.99 7.32 1.49
C THR A 326 13.39 8.71 2.03
N GLY A 327 12.65 9.26 3.03
CA GLY A 327 12.97 10.59 3.54
C GLY A 327 12.08 11.10 4.67
N ALA A 328 11.05 10.37 5.07
CA ALA A 328 10.19 10.79 6.17
C ALA A 328 10.84 10.53 7.54
N LEU A 329 10.49 11.40 8.50
CA LEU A 329 10.76 11.23 9.92
C LEU A 329 9.54 10.63 10.61
N ALA A 330 9.71 9.59 11.42
CA ALA A 330 8.63 9.09 12.26
C ALA A 330 9.10 8.71 13.66
N VAL A 331 8.17 8.87 14.63
CA VAL A 331 8.31 8.36 16.00
C VAL A 331 7.08 7.53 16.34
N VAL A 332 7.30 6.37 16.92
CA VAL A 332 6.27 5.39 17.29
C VAL A 332 6.64 4.70 18.61
N GLU A 333 5.67 4.23 19.37
CA GLU A 333 5.87 3.62 20.69
C GLU A 333 5.85 2.07 20.67
N GLY A 334 5.97 1.48 19.50
CA GLY A 334 6.05 0.03 19.27
C GLY A 334 5.68 -0.31 17.85
N VAL A 335 6.24 -1.41 17.32
CA VAL A 335 6.01 -1.84 15.94
C VAL A 335 5.92 -3.36 15.83
N GLY A 336 5.16 -3.85 14.85
CA GLY A 336 5.12 -5.26 14.50
C GLY A 336 6.36 -5.74 13.74
N GLU A 337 6.19 -6.79 12.95
CA GLU A 337 7.27 -7.42 12.18
C GLU A 337 7.70 -6.54 10.99
N TYR A 338 8.95 -6.71 10.54
CA TYR A 338 9.52 -6.10 9.33
C TYR A 338 9.51 -4.56 9.32
N CYS A 339 9.65 -3.92 10.48
CA CYS A 339 9.85 -2.48 10.54
C CYS A 339 11.08 -2.06 9.73
N CYS A 340 11.01 -0.94 9.01
CA CYS A 340 12.06 -0.42 8.12
C CYS A 340 12.44 -1.36 6.95
N GLU A 341 11.56 -2.30 6.57
CA GLU A 341 11.80 -3.19 5.43
C GLU A 341 12.04 -2.38 4.14
N TYR A 342 13.17 -2.63 3.45
CA TYR A 342 13.59 -1.91 2.25
C TYR A 342 13.67 -0.37 2.40
N MET A 343 13.92 0.13 3.60
CA MET A 343 14.12 1.56 3.82
C MET A 343 15.39 2.03 3.11
N ILE A 344 15.31 3.18 2.44
CA ILE A 344 16.38 3.74 1.61
C ILE A 344 17.00 4.99 2.26
N ASN A 345 16.17 5.79 2.95
CA ASN A 345 16.58 7.01 3.65
C ASN A 345 15.50 7.42 4.66
N GLY A 346 15.75 8.52 5.41
CA GLY A 346 14.85 9.02 6.44
C GLY A 346 15.23 8.56 7.84
N THR A 347 14.39 8.85 8.82
CA THR A 347 14.66 8.54 10.23
C THR A 347 13.43 7.95 10.90
N ILE A 348 13.59 6.79 11.52
CA ILE A 348 12.56 6.14 12.32
C ILE A 348 13.04 6.04 13.77
N VAL A 349 12.20 6.44 14.72
CA VAL A 349 12.46 6.25 16.16
C VAL A 349 11.36 5.34 16.71
N ASN A 350 11.73 4.16 17.16
CA ASN A 350 10.83 3.25 17.87
C ASN A 350 11.16 3.26 19.36
N LEU A 351 10.20 3.69 20.18
CA LEU A 351 10.33 3.84 21.62
C LEU A 351 9.82 2.62 22.40
N GLY A 352 9.29 1.61 21.70
CA GLY A 352 8.76 0.39 22.28
C GLY A 352 9.31 -0.87 21.66
N GLU A 353 8.58 -1.95 21.80
CA GLU A 353 8.98 -3.26 21.29
C GLU A 353 8.91 -3.33 19.76
N CYS A 354 9.58 -4.32 19.18
CA CYS A 354 9.50 -4.60 17.74
C CYS A 354 9.43 -6.10 17.48
N GLY A 355 8.77 -6.46 16.37
CA GLY A 355 8.77 -7.83 15.86
C GLY A 355 10.08 -8.18 15.14
N ILE A 356 10.13 -9.41 14.60
CA ILE A 356 11.28 -9.93 13.86
C ILE A 356 11.45 -9.23 12.49
N GLY A 357 12.63 -9.36 11.90
CA GLY A 357 12.93 -8.87 10.56
C GLY A 357 13.09 -7.36 10.44
N PHE A 358 13.39 -6.68 11.56
CA PHE A 358 13.61 -5.23 11.57
C PHE A 358 14.77 -4.87 10.62
N GLY A 359 14.55 -3.87 9.75
CA GLY A 359 15.53 -3.39 8.78
C GLY A 359 15.84 -4.37 7.64
N ASN A 360 15.00 -5.36 7.40
CA ASN A 360 15.20 -6.34 6.34
C ASN A 360 15.29 -5.68 4.96
N GLY A 361 16.37 -5.92 4.22
CA GLY A 361 16.63 -5.28 2.92
C GLY A 361 16.88 -3.76 3.01
N MET A 362 17.09 -3.20 4.18
CA MET A 362 17.38 -1.77 4.37
C MET A 362 18.72 -1.42 3.70
N SER A 363 18.74 -0.39 2.86
CA SER A 363 19.90 0.07 2.12
C SER A 363 20.41 1.45 2.55
N GLY A 364 19.66 2.16 3.39
CA GLY A 364 20.04 3.48 3.91
C GLY A 364 19.04 4.03 4.90
N GLY A 365 19.31 5.24 5.41
CA GLY A 365 18.55 5.86 6.49
C GLY A 365 19.06 5.46 7.88
N ILE A 366 18.42 5.99 8.90
CA ILE A 366 18.76 5.76 10.31
C ILE A 366 17.51 5.32 11.06
N SER A 367 17.63 4.28 11.86
CA SER A 367 16.61 3.90 12.80
C SER A 367 17.17 3.83 14.22
N TYR A 368 16.44 4.44 15.16
CA TYR A 368 16.74 4.36 16.58
C TYR A 368 15.74 3.42 17.24
N GLN A 369 16.26 2.44 17.96
CA GLN A 369 15.47 1.48 18.74
C GLN A 369 15.77 1.62 20.22
N TYR A 370 14.74 1.92 21.01
CA TYR A 370 14.84 1.83 22.46
C TYR A 370 14.74 0.36 22.88
N ASP A 371 15.76 -0.16 23.50
CA ASP A 371 15.86 -1.58 23.88
C ASP A 371 16.42 -1.74 25.32
N PRO A 372 15.61 -1.44 26.33
CA PRO A 372 16.08 -1.52 27.74
C PRO A 372 16.39 -2.96 28.20
N ASN A 373 15.82 -3.95 27.53
CA ASN A 373 15.92 -5.36 27.90
C ASN A 373 16.96 -6.15 27.07
N GLY A 374 17.55 -5.55 26.03
CA GLY A 374 18.53 -6.19 25.16
C GLY A 374 17.94 -7.26 24.22
N HIS A 375 16.65 -7.20 23.91
CA HIS A 375 15.97 -8.17 23.05
C HIS A 375 16.13 -7.89 21.56
N PHE A 376 16.48 -6.67 21.17
CA PHE A 376 16.58 -6.24 19.78
C PHE A 376 17.61 -7.04 18.97
N LYS A 377 18.64 -7.57 19.62
CA LYS A 377 19.70 -8.38 18.99
C LYS A 377 19.20 -9.60 18.20
N ASP A 378 17.99 -10.08 18.52
CA ASP A 378 17.36 -11.24 17.87
C ASP A 378 16.28 -10.85 16.86
N SER A 379 15.94 -9.57 16.78
CA SER A 379 14.87 -9.03 15.95
C SER A 379 15.34 -8.38 14.66
N TYR A 380 16.56 -7.85 14.59
CA TYR A 380 17.02 -7.12 13.41
C TYR A 380 17.71 -8.01 12.36
N SER A 381 17.66 -7.57 11.09
CA SER A 381 18.31 -8.24 9.96
C SER A 381 19.81 -7.94 9.95
N LYS A 382 20.62 -8.90 10.39
CA LYS A 382 22.08 -8.75 10.52
C LYS A 382 22.81 -8.53 9.18
N ASP A 383 22.21 -9.00 8.09
CA ASP A 383 22.78 -8.87 6.74
C ASP A 383 22.51 -7.48 6.12
N SER A 384 21.50 -6.76 6.61
CA SER A 384 21.07 -5.49 6.03
C SER A 384 21.35 -4.28 6.93
N VAL A 385 21.46 -4.49 8.24
CA VAL A 385 21.56 -3.41 9.24
C VAL A 385 22.87 -3.50 10.02
N LYS A 386 23.57 -2.38 10.14
CA LYS A 386 24.69 -2.22 11.04
C LYS A 386 24.21 -1.63 12.36
N LEU A 387 24.31 -2.40 13.42
CA LEU A 387 23.97 -1.97 14.76
C LEU A 387 25.11 -1.11 15.37
N ILE A 388 24.74 0.00 15.98
CA ILE A 388 25.62 0.89 16.75
C ILE A 388 24.93 1.16 18.08
N TYR A 389 25.59 0.82 19.20
CA TYR A 389 25.06 1.12 20.53
C TYR A 389 25.33 2.59 20.90
N TYR A 390 24.49 3.17 21.72
CA TYR A 390 24.66 4.55 22.18
C TYR A 390 25.96 4.75 22.98
N SER A 391 26.52 3.67 23.56
CA SER A 391 27.79 3.65 24.25
C SER A 391 29.03 3.53 23.32
N ASP A 392 28.80 3.26 22.02
CA ASP A 392 29.91 3.14 21.07
C ASP A 392 30.45 4.53 20.71
N GLU A 393 31.80 4.63 20.56
CA GLU A 393 32.45 5.87 20.09
C GLU A 393 31.93 6.36 18.72
N LYS A 394 31.32 5.47 17.96
CA LYS A 394 30.65 5.79 16.65
C LYS A 394 29.36 6.53 16.80
N PHE A 395 28.72 6.52 17.97
CA PHE A 395 27.51 7.28 18.25
C PHE A 395 27.92 8.68 18.74
N THR A 396 27.75 9.66 17.86
CA THR A 396 28.27 11.00 18.11
C THR A 396 27.33 11.84 18.97
N GLN A 397 27.90 12.85 19.67
CA GLN A 397 27.10 13.83 20.42
C GLN A 397 26.06 14.53 19.54
N SER A 398 26.38 14.80 18.28
CA SER A 398 25.43 15.40 17.33
C SER A 398 24.21 14.48 17.05
N GLN A 399 24.43 13.17 16.96
CA GLN A 399 23.32 12.20 16.81
C GLN A 399 22.44 12.15 18.05
N LEU A 400 23.02 12.27 19.24
CA LEU A 400 22.27 12.34 20.49
C LEU A 400 21.39 13.59 20.56
N GLU A 401 21.90 14.75 20.19
CA GLU A 401 21.13 15.99 20.17
C GLU A 401 19.99 15.97 19.15
N ILE A 402 20.23 15.36 17.99
CA ILE A 402 19.18 15.14 16.97
C ILE A 402 18.09 14.22 17.53
N LEU A 403 18.46 13.09 18.12
CA LEU A 403 17.52 12.13 18.72
C LEU A 403 16.69 12.79 19.82
N LYS A 404 17.36 13.54 20.73
CA LYS A 404 16.69 14.30 21.78
C LYS A 404 15.64 15.26 21.23
N THR A 405 16.02 16.05 20.23
CA THR A 405 15.10 16.98 19.55
C THR A 405 13.88 16.27 18.93
N ILE A 406 14.10 15.08 18.37
CA ILE A 406 13.00 14.28 17.75
C ILE A 406 12.04 13.77 18.85
N ILE A 407 12.56 13.28 19.98
CA ILE A 407 11.77 12.80 21.10
C ILE A 407 11.01 13.95 21.76
N GLU A 408 11.64 15.11 21.95
CA GLU A 408 10.98 16.31 22.49
C GLU A 408 9.83 16.77 21.58
N LYS A 409 9.98 16.71 20.26
CA LYS A 409 8.89 16.96 19.30
C LYS A 409 7.77 15.94 19.45
N HIS A 410 8.09 14.66 19.58
CA HIS A 410 7.09 13.63 19.80
C HIS A 410 6.28 13.91 21.07
N TYR A 411 6.93 14.15 22.18
CA TYR A 411 6.29 14.52 23.45
C TYR A 411 5.42 15.78 23.35
N PHE A 412 5.86 16.77 22.56
CA PHE A 412 5.10 18.01 22.37
C PHE A 412 3.82 17.80 21.55
N TYR A 413 3.85 16.89 20.58
CA TYR A 413 2.72 16.69 19.67
C TYR A 413 1.73 15.63 20.16
N THR A 414 2.17 14.69 20.92
CA THR A 414 1.37 13.55 21.38
C THR A 414 1.08 13.57 22.87
#